data_dc61d055997f8473411d4767bd36366f
#
_entry.id   dc61d055997f8473411d4767bd36366f
#
_cell.length_a   1.000
_cell.length_b   1.000
_cell.length_c   1.000
_cell.angle_alpha   90.00
_cell.angle_beta   90.00
_cell.angle_gamma   90.00
#
_symmetry.space_group_name_H-M   'P 1'
#
loop_
_entity.id
_entity.type
_entity.pdbx_description
1 polymer ?
#
loop_
_entity_poly.entity_id
_entity_poly.type
_entity_poly.pdbx_seq_one_letter_code
_entity_poly.pdbx_strand_id
1 'polypeptide(L)'
;MDLPKFQFLYAQLAAASSGDTLDDSLWNALLNRYFPQDEFIIAQHDKLADATETKTNFNIQSVIGAAATRHVILIEHKHAFNDGQTTGWADAAAQLTRYMLQARDENKRTRNLQETDVLPYSMYGIVSVGIHSRFCILPPTADTLHGFPGTTPVPLHVRDDAQEIMRLLNDLVEKTAPYGLSSSVELPSA
;
A
#
# COMPACT_ATOMS: atom_id res chain seq x y z
N MET A 1 6.22 2.02 -15.43
CA MET A 1 6.99 0.88 -16.00
C MET A 1 6.14 0.27 -17.10
N ASP A 2 6.72 -0.21 -18.20
CA ASP A 2 5.99 -0.96 -19.22
C ASP A 2 5.97 -2.47 -18.91
N LEU A 3 5.02 -3.19 -19.52
CA LEU A 3 4.82 -4.62 -19.28
C LEU A 3 6.09 -5.47 -19.54
N PRO A 4 6.86 -5.27 -20.63
CA PRO A 4 8.10 -6.00 -20.85
C PRO A 4 9.13 -5.82 -19.72
N LYS A 5 9.29 -4.62 -19.21
CA LYS A 5 10.20 -4.36 -18.08
C LYS A 5 9.73 -5.02 -16.79
N PHE A 6 8.41 -5.04 -16.54
CA PHE A 6 7.84 -5.76 -15.41
C PHE A 6 8.11 -7.26 -15.51
N GLN A 7 7.83 -7.86 -16.67
CA GLN A 7 8.05 -9.29 -16.91
C GLN A 7 9.53 -9.67 -16.77
N PHE A 8 10.42 -8.82 -17.28
CA PHE A 8 11.87 -9.01 -17.12
C PHE A 8 12.30 -8.97 -15.65
N LEU A 9 11.83 -7.99 -14.87
CA LEU A 9 12.08 -7.89 -13.45
C LEU A 9 11.58 -9.13 -12.71
N TYR A 10 10.34 -9.53 -12.98
CA TYR A 10 9.77 -10.74 -12.40
C TYR A 10 10.62 -11.99 -12.69
N ALA A 11 11.02 -12.19 -13.95
CA ALA A 11 11.83 -13.32 -14.36
C ALA A 11 13.22 -13.33 -13.69
N GLN A 12 13.86 -12.17 -13.56
CA GLN A 12 15.14 -12.05 -12.85
C GLN A 12 15.01 -12.40 -11.38
N LEU A 13 14.00 -11.86 -10.70
CA LEU A 13 13.77 -12.11 -9.29
C LEU A 13 13.36 -13.57 -9.04
N ALA A 14 12.53 -14.15 -9.88
CA ALA A 14 12.14 -15.55 -9.80
C ALA A 14 13.32 -16.50 -9.99
N ALA A 15 14.29 -16.15 -10.83
CA ALA A 15 15.50 -16.93 -11.03
C ALA A 15 16.52 -16.80 -9.87
N ALA A 16 16.51 -15.68 -9.16
CA ALA A 16 17.47 -15.36 -8.11
C ALA A 16 16.99 -15.77 -6.71
N SER A 17 15.69 -15.97 -6.52
CA SER A 17 15.08 -16.15 -5.20
C SER A 17 14.65 -17.61 -4.98
N SER A 18 14.91 -18.16 -3.80
CA SER A 18 14.11 -19.27 -3.27
C SER A 18 12.71 -18.71 -2.96
N GLY A 19 11.65 -19.43 -3.29
CA GLY A 19 10.25 -18.96 -3.32
C GLY A 19 9.79 -17.97 -2.25
N ASP A 20 10.38 -18.01 -1.04
CA ASP A 20 9.97 -17.16 0.10
C ASP A 20 10.49 -15.71 0.05
N THR A 21 11.54 -15.44 -0.73
CA THR A 21 12.14 -14.09 -0.84
C THR A 21 11.74 -13.35 -2.10
N LEU A 22 11.14 -14.04 -3.08
CA LEU A 22 10.72 -13.44 -4.35
C LEU A 22 9.71 -12.33 -4.12
N ASP A 23 8.73 -12.58 -3.25
CA ASP A 23 7.58 -11.69 -3.07
C ASP A 23 7.99 -10.36 -2.44
N ASP A 24 8.79 -10.39 -1.36
CA ASP A 24 9.31 -9.18 -0.72
C ASP A 24 10.20 -8.37 -1.67
N SER A 25 11.08 -9.07 -2.41
CA SER A 25 11.98 -8.43 -3.37
C SER A 25 11.22 -7.80 -4.53
N LEU A 26 10.18 -8.46 -5.02
CA LEU A 26 9.34 -7.96 -6.11
C LEU A 26 8.53 -6.74 -5.66
N TRP A 27 7.87 -6.82 -4.49
CA TRP A 27 7.14 -5.68 -3.96
C TRP A 27 8.07 -4.49 -3.69
N ASN A 28 9.23 -4.72 -3.09
CA ASN A 28 10.20 -3.66 -2.87
C ASN A 28 10.62 -2.97 -4.20
N ALA A 29 10.90 -3.75 -5.23
CA ALA A 29 11.28 -3.22 -6.54
C ALA A 29 10.13 -2.46 -7.22
N LEU A 30 8.89 -2.97 -7.15
CA LEU A 30 7.71 -2.31 -7.68
C LEU A 30 7.44 -0.99 -6.96
N LEU A 31 7.43 -1.01 -5.62
CA LEU A 31 7.15 0.18 -4.82
C LEU A 31 8.17 1.29 -5.08
N ASN A 32 9.46 0.97 -5.06
CA ASN A 32 10.51 1.95 -5.38
C ASN A 32 10.42 2.49 -6.81
N ARG A 33 9.80 1.74 -7.73
CA ARG A 33 9.61 2.19 -9.11
C ARG A 33 8.40 3.10 -9.28
N TYR A 34 7.30 2.85 -8.55
CA TYR A 34 6.06 3.58 -8.69
C TYR A 34 5.96 4.79 -7.78
N PHE A 35 6.53 4.73 -6.58
CA PHE A 35 6.44 5.78 -5.57
C PHE A 35 7.75 6.59 -5.54
N PRO A 36 7.77 7.81 -6.11
CA PRO A 36 8.95 8.66 -6.13
C PRO A 36 9.42 9.01 -4.71
N GLN A 37 10.73 8.90 -4.46
CA GLN A 37 11.31 9.09 -3.11
C GLN A 37 11.32 10.55 -2.63
N ASP A 38 11.08 11.51 -3.50
CA ASP A 38 10.88 12.92 -3.16
C ASP A 38 9.47 13.21 -2.64
N GLU A 39 8.50 12.35 -2.95
CA GLU A 39 7.11 12.45 -2.52
C GLU A 39 6.72 11.40 -1.48
N PHE A 40 7.41 10.27 -1.45
CA PHE A 40 7.06 9.12 -0.62
C PHE A 40 8.26 8.52 0.11
N ILE A 41 8.01 8.06 1.32
CA ILE A 41 8.93 7.22 2.10
C ILE A 41 8.38 5.79 2.11
N ILE A 42 9.21 4.83 1.70
CA ILE A 42 8.86 3.40 1.75
C ILE A 42 9.65 2.79 2.90
N ALA A 43 8.97 2.45 3.98
CA ALA A 43 9.55 1.76 5.12
C ALA A 43 9.20 0.26 5.05
N GLN A 44 10.22 -0.59 5.14
CA GLN A 44 10.07 -2.04 5.18
C GLN A 44 10.11 -2.51 6.64
N HIS A 45 9.25 -3.46 7.00
CA HIS A 45 9.12 -4.00 8.36
C HIS A 45 8.95 -2.92 9.45
N ASP A 46 8.17 -1.90 9.11
CA ASP A 46 7.95 -0.76 9.98
C ASP A 46 7.08 -1.13 11.18
N LYS A 47 7.46 -0.60 12.34
CA LYS A 47 6.64 -0.68 13.57
C LYS A 47 5.86 0.61 13.69
N LEU A 48 4.55 0.52 13.71
CA LEU A 48 3.70 1.63 14.12
C LEU A 48 3.92 1.93 15.61
N ALA A 49 3.87 3.20 15.98
CA ALA A 49 4.39 3.72 17.27
C ALA A 49 3.88 2.98 18.53
N ASP A 50 2.67 2.43 18.50
CA ASP A 50 2.06 1.74 19.65
C ASP A 50 2.02 0.21 19.52
N ALA A 51 2.65 -0.35 18.48
CA ALA A 51 2.63 -1.79 18.24
C ALA A 51 3.76 -2.50 18.98
N THR A 52 3.44 -3.21 20.05
CA THR A 52 4.43 -3.93 20.85
C THR A 52 5.09 -5.10 20.13
N GLU A 53 4.43 -5.69 19.12
CA GLU A 53 4.95 -6.90 18.44
C GLU A 53 4.67 -6.99 16.92
N THR A 54 3.92 -6.06 16.35
CA THR A 54 3.40 -6.20 14.98
C THR A 54 4.09 -5.26 14.02
N LYS A 55 4.61 -5.80 12.92
CA LYS A 55 5.27 -5.08 11.84
C LYS A 55 4.48 -5.27 10.55
N THR A 56 4.23 -4.19 9.81
CA THR A 56 3.80 -4.30 8.41
C THR A 56 4.98 -4.74 7.56
N ASN A 57 4.73 -5.46 6.46
CA ASN A 57 5.79 -5.75 5.51
C ASN A 57 6.29 -4.48 4.82
N PHE A 58 5.36 -3.62 4.36
CA PHE A 58 5.69 -2.30 3.83
C PHE A 58 4.70 -1.25 4.33
N ASN A 59 5.22 -0.07 4.62
CA ASN A 59 4.47 1.12 4.98
C ASN A 59 4.92 2.26 4.07
N ILE A 60 4.00 2.78 3.27
CA ILE A 60 4.26 3.90 2.36
C ILE A 60 3.66 5.14 2.98
N GLN A 61 4.50 6.13 3.20
CA GLN A 61 4.14 7.42 3.76
C GLN A 61 4.30 8.51 2.70
N SER A 62 3.29 9.34 2.54
CA SER A 62 3.38 10.54 1.72
C SER A 62 4.02 11.67 2.52
N VAL A 63 4.96 12.37 1.92
CA VAL A 63 5.63 13.53 2.52
C VAL A 63 4.70 14.74 2.48
N ILE A 64 4.44 15.36 3.65
CA ILE A 64 3.57 16.53 3.78
C ILE A 64 4.43 17.73 4.20
N GLY A 65 4.86 18.55 3.25
CA GLY A 65 5.73 19.68 3.53
C GLY A 65 7.10 19.28 4.06
N ALA A 66 7.78 20.17 4.77
CA ALA A 66 9.20 20.00 5.10
C ALA A 66 9.49 19.07 6.28
N ALA A 67 8.50 18.67 7.08
CA ALA A 67 8.76 17.99 8.35
C ALA A 67 7.70 16.96 8.80
N ALA A 68 6.73 16.63 7.97
CA ALA A 68 5.68 15.68 8.33
C ALA A 68 5.41 14.66 7.24
N THR A 69 5.06 13.46 7.65
CA THR A 69 4.58 12.39 6.77
C THR A 69 3.21 11.90 7.21
N ARG A 70 2.51 11.22 6.33
CA ARG A 70 1.28 10.49 6.66
C ARG A 70 1.34 9.09 6.07
N HIS A 71 0.87 8.12 6.81
CA HIS A 71 0.66 6.78 6.28
C HIS A 71 -0.47 6.80 5.24
N VAL A 72 -0.23 6.26 4.07
CA VAL A 72 -1.20 6.27 2.96
C VAL A 72 -1.49 4.88 2.42
N ILE A 73 -0.48 4.00 2.37
CA ILE A 73 -0.62 2.62 1.89
C ILE A 73 0.14 1.69 2.82
N LEU A 74 -0.50 0.61 3.23
CA LEU A 74 0.14 -0.47 3.97
C LEU A 74 0.04 -1.77 3.19
N ILE A 75 1.07 -2.60 3.27
CA ILE A 75 1.10 -3.89 2.60
C ILE A 75 1.36 -4.98 3.64
N GLU A 76 0.50 -5.98 3.64
CA GLU A 76 0.69 -7.20 4.42
C GLU A 76 0.90 -8.36 3.47
N HIS A 77 2.04 -9.03 3.61
CA HIS A 77 2.42 -10.19 2.83
C HIS A 77 2.46 -11.44 3.70
N LYS A 78 1.91 -12.53 3.18
CA LYS A 78 2.02 -13.88 3.77
C LYS A 78 2.64 -14.83 2.75
N HIS A 79 3.58 -15.61 3.21
CA HIS A 79 4.12 -16.70 2.39
C HIS A 79 3.05 -17.73 2.06
N ALA A 80 3.05 -18.22 0.83
CA ALA A 80 2.14 -19.26 0.41
C ALA A 80 2.59 -20.62 0.97
N PHE A 81 2.23 -20.92 2.21
CA PHE A 81 2.47 -22.27 2.74
C PHE A 81 1.56 -23.35 2.14
N ASN A 82 0.46 -22.95 1.51
CA ASN A 82 -0.41 -23.83 0.72
C ASN A 82 -1.32 -22.96 -0.16
N ASP A 83 -1.13 -22.97 -1.44
CA ASP A 83 -1.85 -22.21 -2.47
C ASP A 83 -3.40 -22.43 -2.52
N GLY A 84 -3.96 -23.17 -1.59
CA GLY A 84 -5.39 -23.48 -1.53
C GLY A 84 -6.12 -23.11 -0.24
N GLN A 85 -5.44 -22.50 0.75
CA GLN A 85 -6.11 -22.21 2.02
C GLN A 85 -6.66 -20.77 2.07
N THR A 86 -7.98 -20.67 2.14
CA THR A 86 -8.72 -19.41 2.37
C THR A 86 -8.34 -18.72 3.69
N THR A 87 -7.79 -19.44 4.64
CA THR A 87 -7.37 -18.95 5.96
C THR A 87 -6.27 -17.89 5.87
N GLY A 88 -5.27 -18.05 5.00
CA GLY A 88 -4.18 -17.08 4.85
C GLY A 88 -4.65 -15.68 4.42
N TRP A 89 -5.68 -15.61 3.57
CA TRP A 89 -6.27 -14.35 3.13
C TRP A 89 -7.02 -13.64 4.24
N ALA A 90 -7.79 -14.38 5.03
CA ALA A 90 -8.56 -13.81 6.14
C ALA A 90 -7.63 -13.27 7.23
N ASP A 91 -6.60 -14.02 7.58
CA ASP A 91 -5.61 -13.62 8.58
C ASP A 91 -4.80 -12.39 8.13
N ALA A 92 -4.34 -12.39 6.88
CA ALA A 92 -3.61 -11.25 6.32
C ALA A 92 -4.49 -9.99 6.24
N ALA A 93 -5.75 -10.13 5.81
CA ALA A 93 -6.68 -9.01 5.77
C ALA A 93 -7.00 -8.47 7.17
N ALA A 94 -7.20 -9.35 8.15
CA ALA A 94 -7.44 -8.95 9.54
C ALA A 94 -6.21 -8.25 10.14
N GLN A 95 -5.01 -8.71 9.82
CA GLN A 95 -3.76 -8.09 10.24
C GLN A 95 -3.57 -6.73 9.59
N LEU A 96 -3.76 -6.63 8.27
CA LEU A 96 -3.70 -5.36 7.55
C LEU A 96 -4.72 -4.36 8.09
N THR A 97 -5.96 -4.81 8.38
CA THR A 97 -7.00 -3.94 8.96
C THR A 97 -6.52 -3.32 10.27
N ARG A 98 -5.98 -4.11 11.19
CA ARG A 98 -5.45 -3.60 12.47
C ARG A 98 -4.36 -2.56 12.27
N TYR A 99 -3.41 -2.81 11.36
CA TYR A 99 -2.34 -1.85 11.06
C TYR A 99 -2.87 -0.55 10.46
N MET A 100 -3.83 -0.65 9.55
CA MET A 100 -4.42 0.54 8.94
C MET A 100 -5.22 1.37 9.93
N LEU A 101 -5.89 0.75 10.89
CA LEU A 101 -6.55 1.47 11.98
C LEU A 101 -5.54 2.19 12.89
N GLN A 102 -4.45 1.53 13.27
CA GLN A 102 -3.37 2.15 14.04
C GLN A 102 -2.72 3.31 13.29
N ALA A 103 -2.41 3.13 12.01
CA ALA A 103 -1.84 4.18 11.17
C ALA A 103 -2.83 5.35 10.95
N ARG A 104 -4.13 5.08 10.90
CA ARG A 104 -5.18 6.12 10.89
C ARG A 104 -5.14 6.98 12.14
N ASP A 105 -5.01 6.36 13.31
CA ASP A 105 -4.94 7.07 14.58
C ASP A 105 -3.63 7.87 14.71
N GLU A 106 -2.53 7.34 14.21
CA GLU A 106 -1.25 8.06 14.14
C GLU A 106 -1.34 9.26 13.19
N ASN A 107 -1.97 9.11 12.02
CA ASN A 107 -2.26 10.20 11.11
C ASN A 107 -3.12 11.31 11.75
N LYS A 108 -4.11 10.94 12.60
CA LYS A 108 -4.90 11.91 13.37
C LYS A 108 -4.03 12.65 14.37
N ARG A 109 -3.21 11.95 15.15
CA ARG A 109 -2.28 12.55 16.13
C ARG A 109 -1.31 13.53 15.48
N THR A 110 -0.70 13.14 14.36
CA THR A 110 0.24 13.99 13.61
C THR A 110 -0.42 15.29 13.12
N ARG A 111 -1.74 15.28 12.90
CA ARG A 111 -2.53 16.44 12.47
C ARG A 111 -3.20 17.19 13.62
N ASN A 112 -2.95 16.82 14.86
CA ASN A 112 -3.62 17.36 16.05
C ASN A 112 -5.16 17.25 15.98
N LEU A 113 -5.67 16.20 15.35
CA LEU A 113 -7.09 15.90 15.31
C LEU A 113 -7.51 15.15 16.57
N GLN A 114 -8.77 15.35 17.00
CA GLN A 114 -9.36 14.59 18.09
C GLN A 114 -9.68 13.16 17.62
N GLU A 115 -9.86 12.25 18.56
CA GLU A 115 -10.19 10.84 18.28
C GLU A 115 -11.50 10.73 17.46
N THR A 116 -12.48 11.59 17.73
CA THR A 116 -13.77 11.65 17.05
C THR A 116 -13.71 12.28 15.65
N ASP A 117 -12.62 12.97 15.32
CA ASP A 117 -12.48 13.61 14.01
C ASP A 117 -12.26 12.55 12.92
N VAL A 118 -12.76 12.85 11.73
CA VAL A 118 -12.64 11.99 10.56
C VAL A 118 -11.51 12.51 9.66
N LEU A 119 -10.61 11.62 9.24
CA LEU A 119 -9.61 11.98 8.23
C LEU A 119 -10.32 12.34 6.90
N PRO A 120 -9.87 13.38 6.18
CA PRO A 120 -10.51 13.78 4.93
C PRO A 120 -10.14 12.88 3.74
N TYR A 121 -9.48 11.76 3.96
CA TYR A 121 -9.02 10.84 2.94
C TYR A 121 -9.11 9.38 3.41
N SER A 122 -9.23 8.48 2.44
CA SER A 122 -9.11 7.04 2.65
C SER A 122 -7.64 6.63 2.73
N MET A 123 -7.40 5.52 3.42
CA MET A 123 -6.12 4.80 3.36
C MET A 123 -6.25 3.60 2.43
N TYR A 124 -5.16 3.16 1.88
CA TYR A 124 -5.12 2.05 0.93
C TYR A 124 -4.28 0.90 1.47
N GLY A 125 -4.58 -0.29 1.00
CA GLY A 125 -3.86 -1.49 1.43
C GLY A 125 -3.70 -2.51 0.32
N ILE A 126 -2.66 -3.33 0.43
CA ILE A 126 -2.45 -4.48 -0.42
C ILE A 126 -2.26 -5.69 0.50
N VAL A 127 -3.12 -6.69 0.32
CA VAL A 127 -2.94 -8.03 0.90
C VAL A 127 -2.29 -8.90 -0.16
N SER A 128 -1.17 -9.51 0.15
CA SER A 128 -0.48 -10.45 -0.73
C SER A 128 -0.32 -11.80 -0.05
N VAL A 129 -0.61 -12.88 -0.77
CA VAL A 129 -0.40 -14.26 -0.32
C VAL A 129 0.31 -15.01 -1.43
N GLY A 130 1.58 -15.30 -1.24
CA GLY A 130 2.45 -15.78 -2.30
C GLY A 130 2.44 -14.82 -3.49
N ILE A 131 2.28 -15.36 -4.67
CA ILE A 131 2.28 -14.61 -5.94
C ILE A 131 0.92 -13.95 -6.29
N HIS A 132 -0.01 -13.91 -5.34
CA HIS A 132 -1.33 -13.30 -5.55
C HIS A 132 -1.54 -12.10 -4.64
N SER A 133 -2.26 -11.09 -5.12
CA SER A 133 -2.52 -9.86 -4.37
C SER A 133 -3.96 -9.38 -4.52
N ARG A 134 -4.45 -8.67 -3.49
CA ARG A 134 -5.73 -7.94 -3.47
C ARG A 134 -5.48 -6.51 -3.04
N PHE A 135 -6.04 -5.58 -3.79
CA PHE A 135 -6.01 -4.16 -3.45
C PHE A 135 -7.25 -3.81 -2.64
N CYS A 136 -7.05 -3.05 -1.58
CA CYS A 136 -8.07 -2.72 -0.61
C CYS A 136 -8.08 -1.22 -0.31
N ILE A 137 -9.19 -0.76 0.24
CA ILE A 137 -9.37 0.61 0.74
C ILE A 137 -9.96 0.55 2.15
N LEU A 138 -9.47 1.40 3.04
CA LEU A 138 -10.08 1.70 4.32
C LEU A 138 -10.67 3.12 4.24
N PRO A 139 -12.00 3.24 4.07
CA PRO A 139 -12.66 4.55 4.08
C PRO A 139 -12.46 5.26 5.42
N PRO A 140 -12.54 6.60 5.47
CA PRO A 140 -12.24 7.38 6.67
C PRO A 140 -13.07 7.01 7.91
N THR A 141 -14.30 6.55 7.71
CA THR A 141 -15.26 6.19 8.78
C THR A 141 -15.44 4.68 8.96
N ALA A 142 -14.80 3.85 8.13
CA ALA A 142 -14.95 2.40 8.21
C ALA A 142 -13.89 1.78 9.14
N ASP A 143 -14.27 0.67 9.79
CA ASP A 143 -13.37 -0.14 10.61
C ASP A 143 -13.03 -1.50 9.94
N THR A 144 -13.43 -1.65 8.68
CA THR A 144 -13.17 -2.85 7.88
C THR A 144 -12.66 -2.46 6.49
N LEU A 145 -11.84 -3.33 5.92
CA LEU A 145 -11.36 -3.16 4.56
C LEU A 145 -12.46 -3.44 3.55
N HIS A 146 -12.50 -2.62 2.52
CA HIS A 146 -13.30 -2.81 1.33
C HIS A 146 -12.40 -3.15 0.14
N GLY A 147 -12.94 -3.81 -0.89
CA GLY A 147 -12.22 -3.97 -2.15
C GLY A 147 -11.92 -2.62 -2.78
N PHE A 148 -10.76 -2.50 -3.42
CA PHE A 148 -10.42 -1.27 -4.14
C PHE A 148 -11.43 -1.04 -5.27
N PRO A 149 -11.92 0.19 -5.48
CA PRO A 149 -12.93 0.47 -6.50
C PRO A 149 -12.51 0.01 -7.91
N GLY A 150 -13.40 -0.68 -8.59
CA GLY A 150 -13.14 -1.20 -9.93
C GLY A 150 -12.37 -2.52 -9.99
N THR A 151 -12.02 -3.12 -8.85
CA THR A 151 -11.42 -4.46 -8.81
C THR A 151 -12.45 -5.55 -8.55
N THR A 152 -12.15 -6.75 -9.02
CA THR A 152 -12.91 -7.95 -8.68
C THR A 152 -12.44 -8.50 -7.32
N PRO A 153 -13.27 -9.32 -6.62
CA PRO A 153 -12.86 -9.99 -5.40
C PRO A 153 -11.80 -11.10 -5.64
N VAL A 154 -11.54 -11.45 -6.89
CA VAL A 154 -10.54 -12.45 -7.26
C VAL A 154 -9.14 -11.87 -7.07
N PRO A 155 -8.23 -12.61 -6.41
CA PRO A 155 -6.85 -12.17 -6.28
C PRO A 155 -6.17 -12.07 -7.65
N LEU A 156 -5.38 -11.03 -7.85
CA LEU A 156 -4.58 -10.81 -9.05
C LEU A 156 -3.29 -11.62 -8.94
N HIS A 157 -2.98 -12.39 -9.95
CA HIS A 157 -1.70 -13.08 -10.06
C HIS A 157 -0.61 -12.11 -10.53
N VAL A 158 0.47 -11.95 -9.78
CA VAL A 158 1.46 -10.88 -10.00
C VAL A 158 2.03 -10.88 -11.42
N ARG A 159 2.25 -12.03 -12.03
CA ARG A 159 2.76 -12.12 -13.40
C ARG A 159 1.66 -11.98 -14.46
N ASP A 160 0.58 -12.75 -14.29
CA ASP A 160 -0.42 -12.92 -15.35
C ASP A 160 -1.36 -11.70 -15.44
N ASP A 161 -1.61 -11.04 -14.29
CA ASP A 161 -2.41 -9.80 -14.20
C ASP A 161 -1.53 -8.55 -14.05
N ALA A 162 -0.29 -8.61 -14.52
CA ALA A 162 0.69 -7.53 -14.36
C ALA A 162 0.20 -6.16 -14.86
N GLN A 163 -0.56 -6.12 -15.97
CA GLN A 163 -1.13 -4.87 -16.49
C GLN A 163 -2.10 -4.22 -15.51
N GLU A 164 -2.97 -5.02 -14.92
CA GLU A 164 -3.93 -4.52 -13.93
C GLU A 164 -3.25 -4.08 -12.65
N ILE A 165 -2.26 -4.82 -12.18
CA ILE A 165 -1.45 -4.42 -11.01
C ILE A 165 -0.73 -3.09 -11.27
N MET A 166 -0.13 -2.92 -12.45
CA MET A 166 0.52 -1.66 -12.83
C MET A 166 -0.48 -0.49 -12.89
N ARG A 167 -1.69 -0.72 -13.41
CA ARG A 167 -2.75 0.29 -13.43
C ARG A 167 -3.14 0.69 -12.01
N LEU A 168 -3.35 -0.28 -11.13
CA LEU A 168 -3.73 -0.05 -9.73
C LEU A 168 -2.64 0.67 -8.95
N LEU A 169 -1.36 0.36 -9.17
CA LEU A 169 -0.24 1.08 -8.56
C LEU A 169 -0.20 2.55 -9.01
N ASN A 170 -0.42 2.84 -10.30
CA ASN A 170 -0.53 4.22 -10.78
C ASN A 170 -1.72 4.94 -10.12
N ASP A 171 -2.90 4.30 -10.07
CA ASP A 171 -4.08 4.87 -9.39
C ASP A 171 -3.79 5.18 -7.91
N LEU A 172 -3.03 4.32 -7.23
CA LEU A 172 -2.62 4.55 -5.84
C LEU A 172 -1.70 5.76 -5.72
N VAL A 173 -0.70 5.90 -6.59
CA VAL A 173 0.19 7.07 -6.62
C VAL A 173 -0.62 8.35 -6.77
N GLU A 174 -1.50 8.42 -7.78
CA GLU A 174 -2.34 9.60 -8.01
C GLU A 174 -3.24 9.94 -6.80
N LYS A 175 -3.82 8.93 -6.15
CA LYS A 175 -4.71 9.13 -5.00
C LYS A 175 -3.99 9.49 -3.71
N THR A 176 -2.71 9.17 -3.60
CA THR A 176 -1.94 9.33 -2.37
C THR A 176 -0.84 10.39 -2.47
N ALA A 177 -0.62 10.95 -3.66
CA ALA A 177 0.30 12.06 -3.87
C ALA A 177 0.04 13.20 -2.86
N PRO A 178 1.07 13.93 -2.41
CA PRO A 178 0.90 15.07 -1.53
C PRO A 178 -0.05 16.09 -2.18
N TYR A 179 -1.10 16.47 -1.49
CA TYR A 179 -1.94 17.58 -1.92
C TYR A 179 -1.11 18.86 -1.87
N GLY A 180 -0.59 19.31 -3.00
CA GLY A 180 0.20 20.55 -3.06
C GLY A 180 0.87 20.87 -4.39
N LEU A 181 0.98 19.91 -5.32
CA LEU A 181 1.63 20.17 -6.62
C LEU A 181 0.64 20.29 -7.80
N SER A 182 -0.64 20.13 -7.58
CA SER A 182 -1.69 20.31 -8.61
C SER A 182 -2.69 21.42 -8.26
N SER A 183 -2.21 22.58 -7.87
CA SER A 183 -3.06 23.77 -7.83
C SER A 183 -2.25 24.98 -8.23
N SER A 184 -2.25 25.26 -9.51
CA SER A 184 -2.21 26.63 -9.96
C SER A 184 -3.37 27.35 -9.26
N VAL A 185 -3.10 27.94 -8.11
CA VAL A 185 -3.98 28.95 -7.52
C VAL A 185 -3.96 30.10 -8.51
N GLU A 186 -5.00 30.20 -9.33
CA GLU A 186 -5.32 31.45 -9.99
C GLU A 186 -5.55 32.47 -8.88
N LEU A 187 -4.57 33.33 -8.68
CA LEU A 187 -4.74 34.52 -7.87
C LEU A 187 -5.87 35.36 -8.50
N PRO A 188 -6.88 35.76 -7.75
CA PRO A 188 -7.87 36.68 -8.27
C PRO A 188 -7.14 37.96 -8.69
N SER A 189 -7.30 38.32 -9.97
CA SER A 189 -6.87 39.59 -10.52
C SER A 189 -7.51 40.71 -9.78
N ALA A 190 -6.72 41.63 -9.23
CA ALA A 190 -7.16 42.87 -8.60
C ALA A 190 -7.69 43.87 -9.63
#